data_f048ea46ec3a390aa98031ee0fdbfe26
#
_entry.id   f048ea46ec3a390aa98031ee0fdbfe26
#
_cell.length_a   1.000
_cell.length_b   1.000
_cell.length_c   1.000
_cell.angle_alpha   90.00
_cell.angle_beta   90.00
_cell.angle_gamma   90.00
#
_symmetry.space_group_name_H-M   'P 1'
#
loop_
_entity.id
_entity.type
_entity.pdbx_description
1 polymer ?
#
loop_
_entity_poly.entity_id
_entity_poly.type
_entity_poly.pdbx_seq_one_letter_code
_entity_poly.pdbx_strand_id
1 'polypeptide(L)'
;MTSAPTVTRAPRLPSLTGLRWVAALLVFGFHAGTMGIVAEPHLKPLVDKAFSLGLSGVEFFFILSGFVLVWSYRDGERAWTFLRRRFAKIYPNHVVTFVAALAVAAWFADPVVPWAAIANFFLVQAWIPLGGYFYSINNVSWSLSCELAFYLCLPLVVPWLRRARTGVLRTVLVAAPLLILALWPGQQLVPEEQRWWFTQIFPVTRSLEFWMGVAAAELMRRHRWRGPNLAVATGIFVTTWVVAALWIPAEFWAALLAVAYLLVIAAAADADVRGRPTPWRSRAMVWLGEVSFAFYLVHVLVMVTVLRLTGHWGTGLPGWRGPLAVLGFLVITLALAAALHRWVETPMMRLLGPSRRARAASPAPAVPAPRTPAEAATGPASDGGAASVTGPAEDIEYAGRRRPH
;
A
#
# COMPACT_ATOMS: atom_id res chain seq x y z
N MET A 1 14.56 -40.52 5.80
CA MET A 1 15.17 -39.19 5.53
C MET A 1 14.04 -38.25 5.21
N THR A 2 13.58 -37.47 6.17
CA THR A 2 12.51 -36.46 5.98
C THR A 2 13.11 -35.25 5.27
N SER A 3 12.70 -35.01 4.02
CA SER A 3 13.11 -33.84 3.27
C SER A 3 12.64 -32.57 4.00
N ALA A 4 13.59 -31.69 4.32
CA ALA A 4 13.27 -30.39 4.91
C ALA A 4 12.32 -29.60 3.98
N PRO A 5 11.29 -28.93 4.50
CA PRO A 5 10.34 -28.18 3.72
C PRO A 5 11.07 -27.06 2.95
N THR A 6 10.99 -27.10 1.62
CA THR A 6 11.50 -26.04 0.74
C THR A 6 10.70 -24.76 0.99
N VAL A 7 11.34 -23.75 1.57
CA VAL A 7 10.76 -22.42 1.79
C VAL A 7 10.64 -21.73 0.43
N THR A 8 9.52 -21.89 -0.23
CA THR A 8 9.20 -21.19 -1.48
C THR A 8 9.06 -19.69 -1.22
N ARG A 9 9.86 -18.89 -1.91
CA ARG A 9 9.79 -17.42 -1.83
C ARG A 9 8.48 -16.96 -2.47
N ALA A 10 7.70 -16.15 -1.74
CA ALA A 10 6.46 -15.57 -2.27
C ALA A 10 6.73 -14.80 -3.59
N PRO A 11 5.84 -14.91 -4.58
CA PRO A 11 5.97 -14.20 -5.86
C PRO A 11 6.16 -12.69 -5.67
N ARG A 12 6.92 -12.06 -6.56
CA ARG A 12 7.04 -10.60 -6.60
C ARG A 12 5.74 -9.98 -7.07
N LEU A 13 5.39 -8.81 -6.55
CA LEU A 13 4.18 -8.07 -6.86
C LEU A 13 4.53 -6.71 -7.49
N PRO A 14 5.04 -6.67 -8.74
CA PRO A 14 5.48 -5.43 -9.38
C PRO A 14 4.36 -4.43 -9.63
N SER A 15 3.12 -4.91 -9.86
CA SER A 15 1.95 -4.02 -10.01
C SER A 15 1.69 -3.21 -8.74
N LEU A 16 1.87 -3.80 -7.56
CA LEU A 16 1.74 -3.07 -6.30
C LEU A 16 2.82 -2.01 -6.13
N THR A 17 4.03 -2.27 -6.66
CA THR A 17 5.09 -1.27 -6.66
C THR A 17 4.69 -0.09 -7.55
N GLY A 18 4.21 -0.35 -8.78
CA GLY A 18 3.77 0.72 -9.70
C GLY A 18 2.59 1.54 -9.17
N LEU A 19 1.62 0.91 -8.51
CA LEU A 19 0.46 1.59 -7.93
C LEU A 19 0.82 2.58 -6.80
N ARG A 20 1.94 2.37 -6.11
CA ARG A 20 2.45 3.33 -5.10
C ARG A 20 2.69 4.73 -5.69
N TRP A 21 3.11 4.80 -6.95
CA TRP A 21 3.29 6.09 -7.63
C TRP A 21 1.98 6.84 -7.78
N VAL A 22 0.90 6.15 -8.16
CA VAL A 22 -0.42 6.78 -8.29
C VAL A 22 -0.86 7.37 -6.95
N ALA A 23 -0.74 6.61 -5.86
CA ALA A 23 -1.08 7.10 -4.52
C ALA A 23 -0.22 8.31 -4.11
N ALA A 24 1.09 8.29 -4.41
CA ALA A 24 1.97 9.43 -4.13
C ALA A 24 1.58 10.68 -4.93
N LEU A 25 1.16 10.53 -6.20
CA LEU A 25 0.65 11.65 -7.01
C LEU A 25 -0.66 12.22 -6.47
N LEU A 26 -1.56 11.37 -5.96
CA LEU A 26 -2.81 11.84 -5.34
C LEU A 26 -2.51 12.71 -4.11
N VAL A 27 -1.58 12.27 -3.26
CA VAL A 27 -1.15 13.05 -2.08
C VAL A 27 -0.43 14.34 -2.48
N PHE A 28 0.41 14.29 -3.51
CA PHE A 28 1.05 15.49 -4.06
C PHE A 28 0.02 16.51 -4.58
N GLY A 29 -0.97 16.05 -5.36
CA GLY A 29 -2.04 16.90 -5.88
C GLY A 29 -2.89 17.51 -4.76
N PHE A 30 -3.19 16.75 -3.70
CA PHE A 30 -3.89 17.25 -2.51
C PHE A 30 -3.11 18.41 -1.86
N HIS A 31 -1.81 18.26 -1.63
CA HIS A 31 -1.02 19.33 -1.03
C HIS A 31 -0.85 20.53 -1.99
N ALA A 32 -0.77 20.30 -3.30
CA ALA A 32 -0.75 21.39 -4.27
C ALA A 32 -2.06 22.21 -4.24
N GLY A 33 -3.22 21.56 -4.09
CA GLY A 33 -4.51 22.21 -3.92
C GLY A 33 -4.62 22.96 -2.58
N THR A 34 -4.34 22.27 -1.47
CA THR A 34 -4.48 22.87 -0.12
C THR A 34 -3.52 24.02 0.15
N MET A 35 -2.34 24.02 -0.48
CA MET A 35 -1.41 25.16 -0.43
C MET A 35 -1.82 26.32 -1.37
N GLY A 36 -2.89 26.17 -2.15
CA GLY A 36 -3.40 27.23 -3.01
C GLY A 36 -2.43 27.63 -4.12
N ILE A 37 -1.59 26.71 -4.62
CA ILE A 37 -0.54 27.01 -5.63
C ILE A 37 -1.18 27.60 -6.88
N VAL A 38 -2.32 27.06 -7.31
CA VAL A 38 -3.11 27.58 -8.44
C VAL A 38 -4.10 28.60 -7.90
N ALA A 39 -3.86 29.89 -8.16
CA ALA A 39 -4.72 30.99 -7.72
C ALA A 39 -5.71 31.43 -8.81
N GLU A 40 -5.63 30.87 -10.03
CA GLU A 40 -6.54 31.22 -11.13
C GLU A 40 -7.99 30.85 -10.80
N PRO A 41 -8.96 31.81 -10.79
CA PRO A 41 -10.32 31.59 -10.33
C PRO A 41 -11.08 30.46 -11.06
N HIS A 42 -10.81 30.24 -12.35
CA HIS A 42 -11.45 29.18 -13.12
C HIS A 42 -10.80 27.81 -12.95
N LEU A 43 -9.50 27.75 -12.65
CA LEU A 43 -8.75 26.50 -12.51
C LEU A 43 -8.72 25.98 -11.07
N LYS A 44 -8.67 26.89 -10.09
CA LYS A 44 -8.57 26.54 -8.68
C LYS A 44 -9.69 25.57 -8.23
N PRO A 45 -10.99 25.83 -8.51
CA PRO A 45 -12.05 24.91 -8.09
C PRO A 45 -11.94 23.53 -8.74
N LEU A 46 -11.42 23.45 -9.97
CA LEU A 46 -11.22 22.17 -10.67
C LEU A 46 -10.09 21.38 -10.03
N VAL A 47 -8.96 22.03 -9.73
CA VAL A 47 -7.82 21.38 -9.08
C VAL A 47 -8.17 20.94 -7.67
N ASP A 48 -8.80 21.84 -6.88
CA ASP A 48 -9.23 21.52 -5.52
C ASP A 48 -10.21 20.34 -5.51
N LYS A 49 -11.16 20.29 -6.43
CA LYS A 49 -12.13 19.20 -6.55
C LYS A 49 -11.49 17.90 -7.01
N ALA A 50 -10.62 17.96 -8.01
CA ALA A 50 -9.94 16.77 -8.56
C ALA A 50 -9.06 16.07 -7.51
N PHE A 51 -8.44 16.85 -6.61
CA PHE A 51 -7.52 16.32 -5.60
C PHE A 51 -8.06 16.39 -4.17
N SER A 52 -9.33 16.77 -3.97
CA SER A 52 -9.96 16.86 -2.63
C SER A 52 -9.81 15.58 -1.80
N LEU A 53 -9.88 14.42 -2.45
CA LEU A 53 -9.74 13.11 -1.84
C LEU A 53 -8.29 12.61 -1.80
N GLY A 54 -7.31 13.41 -2.28
CA GLY A 54 -5.94 12.94 -2.48
C GLY A 54 -5.20 12.54 -1.19
N LEU A 55 -5.62 13.09 -0.03
CA LEU A 55 -5.10 12.68 1.27
C LEU A 55 -5.33 11.17 1.52
N SER A 56 -6.41 10.60 0.96
CA SER A 56 -6.69 9.15 1.06
C SER A 56 -5.62 8.26 0.40
N GLY A 57 -4.70 8.85 -0.40
CA GLY A 57 -3.50 8.12 -0.85
C GLY A 57 -2.67 7.57 0.32
N VAL A 58 -2.74 8.17 1.52
CA VAL A 58 -2.12 7.62 2.74
C VAL A 58 -2.83 6.35 3.20
N GLU A 59 -4.16 6.28 3.09
CA GLU A 59 -4.94 5.07 3.38
C GLU A 59 -4.51 3.91 2.48
N PHE A 60 -4.35 4.21 1.17
CA PHE A 60 -3.77 3.23 0.23
C PHE A 60 -2.41 2.71 0.73
N PHE A 61 -1.50 3.59 1.20
CA PHE A 61 -0.20 3.17 1.71
C PHE A 61 -0.33 2.31 2.97
N PHE A 62 -1.25 2.58 3.88
CA PHE A 62 -1.45 1.76 5.07
C PHE A 62 -2.01 0.38 4.74
N ILE A 63 -3.03 0.29 3.87
CA ILE A 63 -3.55 -1.00 3.38
C ILE A 63 -2.45 -1.78 2.66
N LEU A 64 -1.72 -1.13 1.76
CA LEU A 64 -0.62 -1.73 1.02
C LEU A 64 0.50 -2.20 1.94
N SER A 65 0.84 -1.43 2.98
CA SER A 65 1.85 -1.80 3.97
C SER A 65 1.44 -3.10 4.67
N GLY A 66 0.20 -3.18 5.19
CA GLY A 66 -0.33 -4.41 5.79
C GLY A 66 -0.25 -5.61 4.84
N PHE A 67 -0.65 -5.40 3.60
CA PHE A 67 -0.63 -6.45 2.58
C PHE A 67 0.79 -6.94 2.27
N VAL A 68 1.70 -6.03 1.91
CA VAL A 68 3.07 -6.38 1.48
C VAL A 68 3.91 -6.94 2.63
N LEU A 69 3.68 -6.44 3.85
CA LEU A 69 4.41 -6.95 5.03
C LEU A 69 4.07 -8.41 5.31
N VAL A 70 2.79 -8.77 5.34
CA VAL A 70 2.34 -10.17 5.53
C VAL A 70 2.75 -11.05 4.37
N TRP A 71 2.61 -10.55 3.12
CA TRP A 71 3.02 -11.27 1.92
C TRP A 71 4.50 -11.63 1.92
N SER A 72 5.35 -10.70 2.36
CA SER A 72 6.80 -10.87 2.38
C SER A 72 7.36 -11.44 3.69
N TYR A 73 6.52 -11.62 4.71
CA TYR A 73 6.92 -12.16 6.01
C TYR A 73 7.26 -13.64 5.89
N ARG A 74 8.45 -14.02 6.32
CA ARG A 74 8.93 -15.40 6.26
C ARG A 74 8.57 -16.15 7.54
N ASP A 75 7.98 -17.32 7.39
CA ASP A 75 7.68 -18.15 8.54
C ASP A 75 8.99 -18.54 9.26
N GLY A 76 9.01 -18.39 10.59
CA GLY A 76 10.22 -18.59 11.41
C GLY A 76 11.22 -17.42 11.39
N GLU A 77 10.93 -16.31 10.70
CA GLU A 77 11.78 -15.12 10.73
C GLU A 77 11.80 -14.49 12.13
N ARG A 78 13.00 -14.18 12.62
CA ARG A 78 13.15 -13.45 13.90
C ARG A 78 12.60 -12.02 13.75
N ALA A 79 11.82 -11.57 14.73
CA ALA A 79 11.26 -10.20 14.76
C ALA A 79 12.32 -9.12 14.51
N TRP A 80 13.50 -9.24 15.12
CA TRP A 80 14.61 -8.31 14.90
C TRP A 80 15.08 -8.24 13.46
N THR A 81 15.16 -9.37 12.73
CA THR A 81 15.55 -9.38 11.32
C THR A 81 14.52 -8.66 10.45
N PHE A 82 13.24 -8.86 10.74
CA PHE A 82 12.16 -8.15 10.11
C PHE A 82 12.24 -6.63 10.37
N LEU A 83 12.32 -6.23 11.64
CA LEU A 83 12.38 -4.83 12.05
C LEU A 83 13.59 -4.10 11.47
N ARG A 84 14.78 -4.73 11.49
CA ARG A 84 16.00 -4.18 10.90
C ARG A 84 15.82 -3.86 9.40
N ARG A 85 15.14 -4.73 8.65
CA ARG A 85 14.88 -4.48 7.23
C ARG A 85 13.93 -3.29 7.02
N ARG A 86 12.93 -3.12 7.89
CA ARG A 86 11.98 -2.01 7.83
C ARG A 86 12.64 -0.70 8.23
N PHE A 87 13.41 -0.74 9.30
CA PHE A 87 14.22 0.41 9.72
C PHE A 87 15.16 0.88 8.61
N ALA A 88 15.91 -0.04 7.98
CA ALA A 88 16.80 0.26 6.87
C ALA A 88 16.09 0.91 5.67
N LYS A 89 14.80 0.65 5.48
CA LYS A 89 13.98 1.20 4.39
C LYS A 89 13.51 2.62 4.68
N ILE A 90 13.04 2.91 5.91
CA ILE A 90 12.35 4.17 6.21
C ILE A 90 13.22 5.20 6.91
N TYR A 91 14.02 4.75 7.91
CA TYR A 91 14.65 5.66 8.83
C TYR A 91 15.77 6.53 8.21
N PRO A 92 16.63 6.04 7.29
CA PRO A 92 17.64 6.87 6.66
C PRO A 92 17.06 8.05 5.87
N ASN A 93 16.00 7.83 5.09
CA ASN A 93 15.32 8.89 4.36
C ASN A 93 14.64 9.88 5.32
N HIS A 94 14.04 9.37 6.41
CA HIS A 94 13.46 10.22 7.44
C HIS A 94 14.50 11.14 8.04
N VAL A 95 15.66 10.64 8.46
CA VAL A 95 16.74 11.46 9.05
C VAL A 95 17.21 12.55 8.09
N VAL A 96 17.43 12.22 6.81
CA VAL A 96 17.86 13.21 5.82
C VAL A 96 16.81 14.30 5.62
N THR A 97 15.54 13.93 5.47
CA THR A 97 14.45 14.90 5.30
C THR A 97 14.13 15.67 6.56
N PHE A 98 14.32 15.08 7.74
CA PHE A 98 14.25 15.77 9.05
C PHE A 98 15.30 16.87 9.15
N VAL A 99 16.58 16.56 8.84
CA VAL A 99 17.66 17.55 8.85
C VAL A 99 17.42 18.65 7.82
N ALA A 100 16.96 18.29 6.62
CA ALA A 100 16.62 19.26 5.58
C ALA A 100 15.48 20.18 6.03
N ALA A 101 14.45 19.65 6.69
CA ALA A 101 13.34 20.44 7.23
C ALA A 101 13.80 21.40 8.35
N LEU A 102 14.69 20.93 9.23
CA LEU A 102 15.30 21.82 10.25
C LEU A 102 16.14 22.94 9.63
N ALA A 103 16.89 22.64 8.57
CA ALA A 103 17.66 23.65 7.83
C ALA A 103 16.73 24.69 7.18
N VAL A 104 15.60 24.26 6.60
CA VAL A 104 14.58 25.16 6.04
C VAL A 104 13.96 26.02 7.15
N ALA A 105 13.59 25.42 8.30
CA ALA A 105 13.05 26.16 9.44
C ALA A 105 14.04 27.20 9.95
N ALA A 106 15.34 26.84 10.07
CA ALA A 106 16.38 27.77 10.49
C ALA A 106 16.58 28.90 9.46
N TRP A 107 16.53 28.59 8.15
CA TRP A 107 16.64 29.61 7.09
C TRP A 107 15.54 30.67 7.16
N PHE A 108 14.32 30.26 7.47
CA PHE A 108 13.17 31.16 7.57
C PHE A 108 12.93 31.67 9.01
N ALA A 109 13.80 31.37 9.96
CA ALA A 109 13.66 31.68 11.37
C ALA A 109 12.32 31.18 11.98
N ASP A 110 11.84 30.02 11.51
CA ASP A 110 10.64 29.41 12.08
C ASP A 110 10.90 28.84 13.47
N PRO A 111 10.00 29.04 14.44
CA PRO A 111 10.17 28.49 15.78
C PRO A 111 10.09 26.96 15.75
N VAL A 112 11.07 26.29 16.35
CA VAL A 112 11.08 24.83 16.52
C VAL A 112 10.87 24.52 18.00
N VAL A 113 9.83 23.74 18.29
CA VAL A 113 9.60 23.21 19.64
C VAL A 113 10.53 22.00 19.86
N PRO A 114 11.52 22.06 20.78
CA PRO A 114 12.53 21.02 20.92
C PRO A 114 11.96 19.63 21.19
N TRP A 115 10.96 19.53 22.06
CA TRP A 115 10.30 18.25 22.37
C TRP A 115 9.51 17.68 21.20
N ALA A 116 8.91 18.54 20.36
CA ALA A 116 8.26 18.09 19.13
C ALA A 116 9.26 17.59 18.10
N ALA A 117 10.43 18.23 18.00
CA ALA A 117 11.51 17.77 17.15
C ALA A 117 12.06 16.40 17.62
N ILE A 118 12.26 16.22 18.92
CA ILE A 118 12.67 14.93 19.51
C ILE A 118 11.62 13.85 19.22
N ALA A 119 10.34 14.13 19.46
CA ALA A 119 9.26 13.18 19.16
C ALA A 119 9.21 12.79 17.68
N ASN A 120 9.39 13.77 16.77
CA ASN A 120 9.43 13.55 15.34
C ASN A 120 10.66 12.72 14.92
N PHE A 121 11.85 13.03 15.46
CA PHE A 121 13.06 12.27 15.17
C PHE A 121 12.89 10.77 15.48
N PHE A 122 12.26 10.44 16.62
CA PHE A 122 11.98 9.08 17.04
C PHE A 122 10.70 8.47 16.45
N LEU A 123 9.99 9.21 15.58
CA LEU A 123 8.74 8.76 14.95
C LEU A 123 7.64 8.38 15.96
N VAL A 124 7.51 9.16 17.04
CA VAL A 124 6.45 9.00 18.05
C VAL A 124 5.50 10.19 18.10
N GLN A 125 5.68 11.20 17.27
CA GLN A 125 4.91 12.43 17.25
C GLN A 125 3.41 12.23 16.96
N ALA A 126 3.02 11.20 16.20
CA ALA A 126 1.62 10.92 15.89
C ALA A 126 0.82 10.38 17.09
N TRP A 127 1.48 10.02 18.19
CA TRP A 127 0.85 9.59 19.44
C TRP A 127 0.44 10.76 20.33
N ILE A 128 0.89 11.98 20.03
CA ILE A 128 0.67 13.18 20.83
C ILE A 128 -0.43 14.01 20.16
N PRO A 129 -1.59 14.26 20.83
CA PRO A 129 -2.76 14.90 20.24
C PRO A 129 -2.63 16.43 20.12
N LEU A 130 -1.48 16.92 19.70
CA LEU A 130 -1.18 18.35 19.54
C LEU A 130 -0.65 18.62 18.13
N GLY A 131 -1.29 19.52 17.39
CA GLY A 131 -0.94 19.85 15.99
C GLY A 131 0.53 20.25 15.82
N GLY A 132 1.07 21.00 16.76
CA GLY A 132 2.49 21.38 16.80
C GLY A 132 3.46 20.21 17.00
N TYR A 133 2.96 19.03 17.41
CA TYR A 133 3.76 17.81 17.53
C TYR A 133 3.61 16.92 16.29
N PHE A 134 2.39 16.48 15.96
CA PHE A 134 2.21 15.49 14.90
C PHE A 134 2.54 16.04 13.49
N TYR A 135 2.45 17.35 13.28
CA TYR A 135 2.88 18.02 12.05
C TYR A 135 4.26 18.70 12.15
N SER A 136 5.00 18.46 13.24
CA SER A 136 6.31 19.10 13.44
C SER A 136 7.33 18.70 12.38
N ILE A 137 8.29 19.60 12.17
CA ILE A 137 9.49 19.44 11.34
C ILE A 137 9.13 19.11 9.87
N ASN A 138 9.00 17.83 9.53
CA ASN A 138 8.51 17.41 8.21
C ASN A 138 7.06 16.97 8.35
N ASN A 139 6.14 17.83 7.92
CA ASN A 139 4.70 17.67 8.08
C ASN A 139 4.18 16.26 7.71
N VAL A 140 4.67 15.66 6.62
CA VAL A 140 4.17 14.36 6.14
C VAL A 140 4.69 13.15 6.94
N SER A 141 5.67 13.36 7.83
CA SER A 141 6.32 12.26 8.57
C SER A 141 5.45 11.63 9.66
N TRP A 142 4.28 12.22 10.00
CA TRP A 142 3.34 11.61 10.92
C TRP A 142 2.91 10.19 10.49
N SER A 143 2.78 9.95 9.19
CA SER A 143 2.42 8.63 8.67
C SER A 143 3.51 7.58 8.91
N LEU A 144 4.79 7.99 8.96
CA LEU A 144 5.90 7.10 9.32
C LEU A 144 5.83 6.68 10.79
N SER A 145 5.31 7.54 11.67
CA SER A 145 5.04 7.18 13.07
C SER A 145 3.97 6.08 13.15
N CYS A 146 2.92 6.16 12.34
CA CYS A 146 1.94 5.07 12.21
C CYS A 146 2.59 3.79 11.66
N GLU A 147 3.39 3.90 10.60
CA GLU A 147 4.09 2.75 10.01
C GLU A 147 5.05 2.08 11.00
N LEU A 148 5.78 2.85 11.81
CA LEU A 148 6.63 2.30 12.85
C LEU A 148 5.83 1.47 13.86
N ALA A 149 4.67 1.97 14.31
CA ALA A 149 3.77 1.24 15.19
C ALA A 149 3.32 -0.09 14.55
N PHE A 150 2.93 -0.06 13.26
CA PHE A 150 2.52 -1.25 12.53
C PHE A 150 3.65 -2.28 12.40
N TYR A 151 4.89 -1.81 12.17
CA TYR A 151 6.06 -2.69 12.07
C TYR A 151 6.39 -3.36 13.41
N LEU A 152 6.23 -2.65 14.52
CA LEU A 152 6.44 -3.20 15.86
C LEU A 152 5.36 -4.22 16.23
N CYS A 153 4.10 -3.97 15.87
CA CYS A 153 2.98 -4.86 16.16
C CYS A 153 3.00 -6.14 15.32
N LEU A 154 3.37 -6.07 14.03
CA LEU A 154 3.19 -7.20 13.11
C LEU A 154 3.88 -8.49 13.54
N PRO A 155 5.16 -8.51 13.96
CA PRO A 155 5.81 -9.75 14.41
C PRO A 155 5.12 -10.43 15.60
N LEU A 156 4.47 -9.64 16.45
CA LEU A 156 3.71 -10.14 17.61
C LEU A 156 2.40 -10.80 17.18
N VAL A 157 1.79 -10.28 16.12
CA VAL A 157 0.46 -10.73 15.64
C VAL A 157 0.56 -11.87 14.63
N VAL A 158 1.65 -11.96 13.85
CA VAL A 158 1.81 -13.00 12.81
C VAL A 158 1.58 -14.44 13.31
N PRO A 159 2.07 -14.88 14.47
CA PRO A 159 1.81 -16.24 14.95
C PRO A 159 0.32 -16.55 15.14
N TRP A 160 -0.44 -15.57 15.63
CA TRP A 160 -1.89 -15.66 15.80
C TRP A 160 -2.60 -15.60 14.44
N LEU A 161 -2.16 -14.72 13.56
CA LEU A 161 -2.69 -14.54 12.21
C LEU A 161 -2.62 -15.86 11.42
N ARG A 162 -1.48 -16.59 11.52
CA ARG A 162 -1.30 -17.89 10.85
C ARG A 162 -2.27 -18.96 11.34
N ARG A 163 -2.72 -18.88 12.59
CA ARG A 163 -3.66 -19.82 13.22
C ARG A 163 -5.12 -19.36 13.11
N ALA A 164 -5.36 -18.09 12.81
CA ALA A 164 -6.69 -17.51 12.73
C ALA A 164 -7.57 -18.26 11.71
N ARG A 165 -8.83 -18.50 12.05
CA ARG A 165 -9.82 -19.09 11.13
C ARG A 165 -10.10 -18.11 9.97
N THR A 166 -10.40 -18.64 8.79
CA THR A 166 -10.76 -17.82 7.61
C THR A 166 -11.94 -16.86 7.90
N GLY A 167 -12.86 -17.28 8.75
CA GLY A 167 -13.97 -16.42 9.21
C GLY A 167 -13.47 -15.15 9.89
N VAL A 168 -12.51 -15.26 10.81
CA VAL A 168 -11.92 -14.10 11.52
C VAL A 168 -11.31 -13.09 10.53
N LEU A 169 -10.56 -13.58 9.53
CA LEU A 169 -9.98 -12.71 8.51
C LEU A 169 -11.04 -11.98 7.69
N ARG A 170 -12.13 -12.67 7.34
CA ARG A 170 -13.28 -12.04 6.65
C ARG A 170 -14.00 -11.04 7.55
N THR A 171 -14.15 -11.34 8.83
CA THR A 171 -14.71 -10.39 9.80
C THR A 171 -13.87 -9.11 9.87
N VAL A 172 -12.54 -9.20 9.87
CA VAL A 172 -11.68 -8.00 9.82
C VAL A 172 -11.96 -7.16 8.58
N LEU A 173 -12.13 -7.78 7.39
CA LEU A 173 -12.42 -7.05 6.15
C LEU A 173 -13.77 -6.32 6.15
N VAL A 174 -14.72 -6.79 6.93
CA VAL A 174 -16.05 -6.15 7.09
C VAL A 174 -16.04 -5.17 8.26
N ALA A 175 -15.47 -5.57 9.40
CA ALA A 175 -15.50 -4.78 10.62
C ALA A 175 -14.62 -3.52 10.51
N ALA A 176 -13.43 -3.60 9.87
CA ALA A 176 -12.54 -2.46 9.79
C ALA A 176 -13.16 -1.24 9.06
N PRO A 177 -13.76 -1.35 7.87
CA PRO A 177 -14.43 -0.20 7.25
C PRO A 177 -15.64 0.30 8.05
N LEU A 178 -16.38 -0.58 8.73
CA LEU A 178 -17.47 -0.17 9.63
C LEU A 178 -16.94 0.58 10.85
N LEU A 179 -15.79 0.17 11.40
CA LEU A 179 -15.13 0.88 12.48
C LEU A 179 -14.57 2.23 12.01
N ILE A 180 -14.00 2.30 10.79
CA ILE A 180 -13.56 3.59 10.19
C ILE A 180 -14.77 4.52 10.08
N LEU A 181 -15.92 4.03 9.62
CA LEU A 181 -17.14 4.82 9.55
C LEU A 181 -17.62 5.25 10.96
N ALA A 182 -17.50 4.37 11.96
CA ALA A 182 -17.87 4.67 13.35
C ALA A 182 -16.93 5.67 14.04
N LEU A 183 -15.75 5.97 13.49
CA LEU A 183 -14.88 7.03 14.00
C LEU A 183 -15.55 8.40 13.93
N TRP A 184 -16.43 8.63 12.95
CA TRP A 184 -17.14 9.89 12.80
C TRP A 184 -18.02 10.23 14.02
N PRO A 185 -19.02 9.41 14.40
CA PRO A 185 -19.72 9.65 15.65
C PRO A 185 -18.82 9.50 16.88
N GLY A 186 -17.84 8.58 16.85
CA GLY A 186 -16.90 8.32 17.94
C GLY A 186 -16.02 9.53 18.29
N GLN A 187 -15.70 10.40 17.33
CA GLN A 187 -14.92 11.60 17.58
C GLN A 187 -15.60 12.60 18.55
N GLN A 188 -16.92 12.48 18.73
CA GLN A 188 -17.64 13.30 19.71
C GLN A 188 -17.26 12.98 21.16
N LEU A 189 -16.62 11.82 21.39
CA LEU A 189 -16.13 11.40 22.71
C LEU A 189 -14.77 12.02 23.06
N VAL A 190 -14.13 12.73 22.11
CA VAL A 190 -12.86 13.42 22.34
C VAL A 190 -13.04 14.93 22.18
N PRO A 191 -12.18 15.75 22.85
CA PRO A 191 -12.19 17.21 22.71
C PRO A 191 -12.14 17.64 21.24
N GLU A 192 -12.81 18.74 20.92
CA GLU A 192 -12.95 19.21 19.53
C GLU A 192 -11.61 19.42 18.84
N GLU A 193 -10.65 20.00 19.52
CA GLU A 193 -9.29 20.24 19.03
C GLU A 193 -8.50 18.97 18.74
N GLN A 194 -8.93 17.82 19.26
CA GLN A 194 -8.29 16.51 19.06
C GLN A 194 -9.01 15.62 18.06
N ARG A 195 -10.19 16.01 17.56
CA ARG A 195 -10.99 15.18 16.63
C ARG A 195 -10.25 14.83 15.35
N TRP A 196 -9.55 15.84 14.78
CA TRP A 196 -8.72 15.62 13.59
C TRP A 196 -7.60 14.62 13.86
N TRP A 197 -6.88 14.78 14.95
CA TRP A 197 -5.85 13.84 15.36
C TRP A 197 -6.43 12.43 15.54
N PHE A 198 -7.53 12.29 16.26
CA PHE A 198 -8.16 11.01 16.55
C PHE A 198 -8.57 10.26 15.29
N THR A 199 -9.14 10.96 14.29
CA THR A 199 -9.65 10.32 13.07
C THR A 199 -8.59 10.17 11.97
N GLN A 200 -7.62 11.09 11.87
CA GLN A 200 -6.73 11.17 10.72
C GLN A 200 -5.25 10.87 11.01
N ILE A 201 -4.81 10.97 12.26
CA ILE A 201 -3.39 10.93 12.62
C ILE A 201 -3.06 9.77 13.57
N PHE A 202 -3.95 9.47 14.53
CA PHE A 202 -3.67 8.55 15.62
C PHE A 202 -3.36 7.13 15.11
N PRO A 203 -2.20 6.53 15.48
CA PRO A 203 -1.77 5.25 14.92
C PRO A 203 -2.76 4.10 15.14
N VAL A 204 -3.54 4.12 16.22
CA VAL A 204 -4.53 3.06 16.52
C VAL A 204 -5.70 3.12 15.55
N THR A 205 -6.29 4.30 15.31
CA THR A 205 -7.39 4.47 14.37
C THR A 205 -6.92 4.19 12.94
N ARG A 206 -5.71 4.66 12.56
CA ARG A 206 -5.10 4.41 11.26
C ARG A 206 -4.61 2.96 11.07
N SER A 207 -4.58 2.16 12.14
CA SER A 207 -4.27 0.73 12.01
C SER A 207 -5.39 -0.08 11.37
N LEU A 208 -6.63 0.44 11.32
CA LEU A 208 -7.76 -0.26 10.71
C LEU A 208 -7.50 -0.58 9.24
N GLU A 209 -6.98 0.38 8.47
CA GLU A 209 -6.59 0.18 7.08
C GLU A 209 -5.44 -0.82 6.94
N PHE A 210 -4.47 -0.74 7.84
CA PHE A 210 -3.37 -1.70 7.86
C PHE A 210 -3.85 -3.14 8.08
N TRP A 211 -4.77 -3.37 9.04
CA TRP A 211 -5.34 -4.68 9.31
C TRP A 211 -6.19 -5.22 8.16
N MET A 212 -6.86 -4.35 7.39
CA MET A 212 -7.53 -4.76 6.15
C MET A 212 -6.52 -5.38 5.16
N GLY A 213 -5.39 -4.71 4.95
CA GLY A 213 -4.31 -5.21 4.10
C GLY A 213 -3.73 -6.54 4.60
N VAL A 214 -3.48 -6.66 5.91
CA VAL A 214 -3.03 -7.89 6.58
C VAL A 214 -3.98 -9.06 6.32
N ALA A 215 -5.28 -8.85 6.54
CA ALA A 215 -6.30 -9.89 6.36
C ALA A 215 -6.42 -10.33 4.89
N ALA A 216 -6.40 -9.38 3.94
CA ALA A 216 -6.47 -9.69 2.52
C ALA A 216 -5.24 -10.49 2.04
N ALA A 217 -4.03 -10.10 2.46
CA ALA A 217 -2.80 -10.81 2.11
C ALA A 217 -2.82 -12.25 2.65
N GLU A 218 -3.28 -12.45 3.89
CA GLU A 218 -3.36 -13.78 4.48
C GLU A 218 -4.42 -14.65 3.80
N LEU A 219 -5.58 -14.10 3.45
CA LEU A 219 -6.59 -14.81 2.66
C LEU A 219 -6.05 -15.22 1.28
N MET A 220 -5.29 -14.35 0.63
CA MET A 220 -4.68 -14.64 -0.66
C MET A 220 -3.61 -15.73 -0.54
N ARG A 221 -2.74 -15.69 0.47
CA ARG A 221 -1.76 -16.75 0.76
C ARG A 221 -2.39 -18.13 0.97
N ARG A 222 -3.60 -18.17 1.53
CA ARG A 222 -4.38 -19.40 1.75
C ARG A 222 -5.23 -19.81 0.54
N HIS A 223 -5.11 -19.12 -0.60
CA HIS A 223 -5.97 -19.31 -1.78
C HIS A 223 -7.47 -19.20 -1.46
N ARG A 224 -7.84 -18.35 -0.47
CA ARG A 224 -9.21 -18.11 -0.01
C ARG A 224 -9.74 -16.73 -0.38
N TRP A 225 -8.91 -15.90 -1.03
CA TRP A 225 -9.35 -14.62 -1.59
C TRP A 225 -10.26 -14.87 -2.80
N ARG A 226 -11.40 -14.19 -2.80
CA ARG A 226 -12.34 -14.15 -3.92
C ARG A 226 -12.77 -12.70 -4.09
N GLY A 227 -12.22 -12.03 -5.06
CA GLY A 227 -12.51 -10.63 -5.37
C GLY A 227 -12.59 -10.40 -6.86
N PRO A 228 -12.93 -9.16 -7.27
CA PRO A 228 -13.03 -8.79 -8.68
C PRO A 228 -11.67 -8.85 -9.36
N ASN A 229 -11.66 -8.90 -10.70
CA ASN A 229 -10.44 -8.68 -11.48
C ASN A 229 -10.01 -7.21 -11.45
N LEU A 230 -8.80 -6.92 -11.92
CA LEU A 230 -8.23 -5.58 -11.83
C LEU A 230 -9.05 -4.51 -12.57
N ALA A 231 -9.63 -4.82 -13.72
CA ALA A 231 -10.45 -3.86 -14.47
C ALA A 231 -11.71 -3.48 -13.69
N VAL A 232 -12.41 -4.46 -13.13
CA VAL A 232 -13.60 -4.23 -12.31
C VAL A 232 -13.23 -3.49 -11.02
N ALA A 233 -12.14 -3.88 -10.33
CA ALA A 233 -11.67 -3.20 -9.12
C ALA A 233 -11.30 -1.74 -9.39
N THR A 234 -10.64 -1.46 -10.53
CA THR A 234 -10.32 -0.09 -10.96
C THR A 234 -11.59 0.69 -11.30
N GLY A 235 -12.55 0.08 -11.97
CA GLY A 235 -13.85 0.70 -12.25
C GLY A 235 -14.59 1.07 -10.95
N ILE A 236 -14.65 0.16 -9.97
CA ILE A 236 -15.22 0.44 -8.64
C ILE A 236 -14.48 1.61 -7.97
N PHE A 237 -13.14 1.61 -7.99
CA PHE A 237 -12.36 2.69 -7.40
C PHE A 237 -12.66 4.04 -8.05
N VAL A 238 -12.63 4.12 -9.38
CA VAL A 238 -12.90 5.39 -10.11
C VAL A 238 -14.32 5.87 -9.84
N THR A 239 -15.32 4.96 -9.88
CA THR A 239 -16.71 5.32 -9.57
C THR A 239 -16.84 5.81 -8.12
N THR A 240 -16.25 5.08 -7.15
CA THR A 240 -16.25 5.51 -5.74
C THR A 240 -15.61 6.87 -5.57
N TRP A 241 -14.47 7.12 -6.22
CA TRP A 241 -13.77 8.40 -6.18
C TRP A 241 -14.65 9.54 -6.70
N VAL A 242 -15.22 9.38 -7.90
CA VAL A 242 -16.06 10.41 -8.52
C VAL A 242 -17.32 10.66 -7.70
N VAL A 243 -18.01 9.60 -7.29
CA VAL A 243 -19.23 9.69 -6.47
C VAL A 243 -18.94 10.35 -5.12
N ALA A 244 -17.86 9.96 -4.45
CA ALA A 244 -17.44 10.56 -3.19
C ALA A 244 -17.11 12.05 -3.37
N ALA A 245 -16.32 12.39 -4.38
CA ALA A 245 -15.96 13.78 -4.64
C ALA A 245 -17.14 14.70 -4.97
N LEU A 246 -18.21 14.17 -5.57
CA LEU A 246 -19.33 14.99 -6.07
C LEU A 246 -20.53 15.01 -5.13
N TRP A 247 -20.84 13.90 -4.44
CA TRP A 247 -22.15 13.74 -3.77
C TRP A 247 -22.08 13.21 -2.34
N ILE A 248 -20.95 12.63 -1.92
CA ILE A 248 -20.87 12.01 -0.60
C ILE A 248 -20.25 13.00 0.42
N PRO A 249 -20.84 13.14 1.62
CA PRO A 249 -20.23 13.92 2.70
C PRO A 249 -18.85 13.35 3.12
N ALA A 250 -17.96 14.24 3.53
CA ALA A 250 -16.55 13.91 3.77
C ALA A 250 -16.32 12.84 4.84
N GLU A 251 -17.22 12.74 5.79
CA GLU A 251 -17.20 11.75 6.87
C GLU A 251 -17.23 10.28 6.39
N PHE A 252 -17.78 10.03 5.20
CA PHE A 252 -17.87 8.69 4.64
C PHE A 252 -16.68 8.32 3.73
N TRP A 253 -15.88 9.30 3.32
CA TRP A 253 -14.83 9.10 2.31
C TRP A 253 -13.82 8.02 2.71
N ALA A 254 -13.30 8.10 3.94
CA ALA A 254 -12.28 7.17 4.40
C ALA A 254 -12.75 5.70 4.35
N ALA A 255 -13.96 5.41 4.83
CA ALA A 255 -14.49 4.05 4.81
C ALA A 255 -14.71 3.52 3.39
N LEU A 256 -15.28 4.35 2.49
CA LEU A 256 -15.56 3.98 1.11
C LEU A 256 -14.27 3.76 0.31
N LEU A 257 -13.31 4.70 0.42
CA LEU A 257 -12.05 4.63 -0.30
C LEU A 257 -11.16 3.50 0.22
N ALA A 258 -11.16 3.21 1.53
CA ALA A 258 -10.42 2.08 2.07
C ALA A 258 -10.85 0.75 1.43
N VAL A 259 -12.17 0.52 1.25
CA VAL A 259 -12.68 -0.67 0.56
C VAL A 259 -12.26 -0.68 -0.91
N ALA A 260 -12.40 0.44 -1.62
CA ALA A 260 -12.03 0.54 -3.03
C ALA A 260 -10.52 0.31 -3.24
N TYR A 261 -9.66 0.88 -2.41
CA TYR A 261 -8.22 0.66 -2.42
C TYR A 261 -7.85 -0.80 -2.14
N LEU A 262 -8.49 -1.42 -1.14
CA LEU A 262 -8.28 -2.83 -0.83
C LEU A 262 -8.56 -3.72 -2.05
N LEU A 263 -9.67 -3.48 -2.76
CA LEU A 263 -10.03 -4.24 -3.95
C LEU A 263 -8.99 -4.08 -5.07
N VAL A 264 -8.51 -2.86 -5.31
CA VAL A 264 -7.45 -2.60 -6.31
C VAL A 264 -6.15 -3.29 -5.92
N ILE A 265 -5.71 -3.17 -4.67
CA ILE A 265 -4.47 -3.81 -4.16
C ILE A 265 -4.57 -5.33 -4.33
N ALA A 266 -5.65 -5.94 -3.88
CA ALA A 266 -5.83 -7.38 -3.95
C ALA A 266 -5.95 -7.89 -5.40
N ALA A 267 -6.67 -7.16 -6.26
CA ALA A 267 -6.81 -7.53 -7.68
C ALA A 267 -5.49 -7.39 -8.46
N ALA A 268 -4.70 -6.34 -8.16
CA ALA A 268 -3.38 -6.17 -8.76
C ALA A 268 -2.40 -7.27 -8.30
N ALA A 269 -2.45 -7.64 -7.02
CA ALA A 269 -1.66 -8.77 -6.49
C ALA A 269 -2.08 -10.11 -7.11
N ASP A 270 -3.39 -10.38 -7.27
CA ASP A 270 -3.88 -11.59 -7.95
C ASP A 270 -3.43 -11.65 -9.41
N ALA A 271 -3.45 -10.51 -10.12
CA ALA A 271 -2.94 -10.42 -11.48
C ALA A 271 -1.44 -10.76 -11.56
N ASP A 272 -0.63 -10.23 -10.62
CA ASP A 272 0.80 -10.53 -10.55
C ASP A 272 1.06 -12.02 -10.25
N VAL A 273 0.34 -12.60 -9.29
CA VAL A 273 0.45 -14.02 -8.91
C VAL A 273 0.10 -14.93 -10.07
N ARG A 274 -0.91 -14.59 -10.87
CA ARG A 274 -1.32 -15.32 -12.08
C ARG A 274 -0.51 -15.00 -13.33
N GLY A 275 0.51 -14.13 -13.22
CA GLY A 275 1.32 -13.72 -14.35
C GLY A 275 0.60 -12.86 -15.39
N ARG A 276 -0.59 -12.32 -15.08
CA ARG A 276 -1.37 -11.48 -16.01
C ARG A 276 -0.67 -10.14 -16.23
N PRO A 277 -0.61 -9.62 -17.46
CA PRO A 277 -0.03 -8.31 -17.73
C PRO A 277 -0.90 -7.20 -17.13
N THR A 278 -0.24 -6.19 -16.56
CA THR A 278 -0.88 -4.96 -16.07
C THR A 278 -0.04 -3.76 -16.48
N PRO A 279 -0.62 -2.57 -16.70
CA PRO A 279 0.14 -1.36 -17.03
C PRO A 279 1.09 -0.95 -15.89
N TRP A 280 0.77 -1.31 -14.65
CA TRP A 280 1.55 -0.99 -13.44
C TRP A 280 2.87 -1.77 -13.33
N ARG A 281 3.06 -2.84 -14.13
CA ARG A 281 4.30 -3.65 -14.20
C ARG A 281 5.35 -3.08 -15.14
N SER A 282 5.06 -2.02 -15.89
CA SER A 282 6.02 -1.40 -16.79
C SER A 282 7.27 -0.94 -16.02
N ARG A 283 8.43 -0.98 -16.65
CA ARG A 283 9.70 -0.58 -16.01
C ARG A 283 9.63 0.84 -15.44
N ALA A 284 8.97 1.75 -16.15
CA ALA A 284 8.78 3.13 -15.71
C ALA A 284 7.92 3.19 -14.43
N MET A 285 6.75 2.51 -14.41
CA MET A 285 5.86 2.51 -13.24
C MET A 285 6.50 1.86 -12.02
N VAL A 286 7.24 0.76 -12.21
CA VAL A 286 7.96 0.11 -11.12
C VAL A 286 9.04 1.04 -10.56
N TRP A 287 9.82 1.70 -11.42
CA TRP A 287 10.83 2.66 -10.97
C TRP A 287 10.20 3.86 -10.23
N LEU A 288 9.15 4.45 -10.77
CA LEU A 288 8.39 5.53 -10.11
C LEU A 288 7.85 5.08 -8.74
N GLY A 289 7.36 3.84 -8.65
CA GLY A 289 6.91 3.25 -7.39
C GLY A 289 8.04 2.97 -6.40
N GLU A 290 9.26 2.69 -6.86
CA GLU A 290 10.44 2.55 -5.99
C GLU A 290 10.85 3.89 -5.38
N VAL A 291 10.82 4.98 -6.15
CA VAL A 291 11.15 6.33 -5.66
C VAL A 291 9.99 7.02 -4.93
N SER A 292 8.77 6.48 -4.98
CA SER A 292 7.55 7.10 -4.43
C SER A 292 7.64 7.41 -2.93
N PHE A 293 8.37 6.61 -2.16
CA PHE A 293 8.57 6.85 -0.73
C PHE A 293 9.43 8.10 -0.48
N ALA A 294 10.56 8.22 -1.17
CA ALA A 294 11.39 9.43 -1.11
C ALA A 294 10.61 10.66 -1.62
N PHE A 295 9.84 10.50 -2.72
CA PHE A 295 8.98 11.54 -3.27
C PHE A 295 7.96 12.04 -2.23
N TYR A 296 7.30 11.12 -1.52
CA TYR A 296 6.36 11.45 -0.45
C TYR A 296 7.02 12.27 0.67
N LEU A 297 8.26 11.98 1.04
CA LEU A 297 8.94 12.69 2.12
C LEU A 297 9.40 14.11 1.75
N VAL A 298 9.68 14.38 0.46
CA VAL A 298 10.26 15.67 0.05
C VAL A 298 9.26 16.63 -0.59
N HIS A 299 8.08 16.16 -1.06
CA HIS A 299 7.20 17.01 -1.88
C HIS A 299 6.69 18.25 -1.17
N VAL A 300 6.23 18.14 0.08
CA VAL A 300 5.76 19.29 0.87
C VAL A 300 6.92 20.24 1.17
N LEU A 301 8.08 19.67 1.53
CA LEU A 301 9.28 20.46 1.82
C LEU A 301 9.71 21.30 0.60
N VAL A 302 9.67 20.70 -0.61
CA VAL A 302 9.94 21.41 -1.86
C VAL A 302 8.93 22.52 -2.10
N MET A 303 7.62 22.22 -2.00
CA MET A 303 6.56 23.20 -2.23
C MET A 303 6.69 24.40 -1.28
N VAL A 304 6.79 24.13 0.03
CA VAL A 304 6.91 25.18 1.06
C VAL A 304 8.16 26.03 0.82
N THR A 305 9.32 25.39 0.61
CA THR A 305 10.57 26.10 0.45
C THR A 305 10.55 27.01 -0.78
N VAL A 306 10.12 26.50 -1.93
CA VAL A 306 10.10 27.30 -3.17
C VAL A 306 9.06 28.41 -3.12
N LEU A 307 7.86 28.14 -2.61
CA LEU A 307 6.82 29.19 -2.47
C LEU A 307 7.27 30.32 -1.54
N ARG A 308 7.96 30.00 -0.45
CA ARG A 308 8.50 31.02 0.48
C ARG A 308 9.65 31.80 -0.13
N LEU A 309 10.59 31.12 -0.80
CA LEU A 309 11.73 31.79 -1.48
C LEU A 309 11.27 32.72 -2.61
N THR A 310 10.19 32.39 -3.29
CA THR A 310 9.65 33.19 -4.41
C THR A 310 8.60 34.22 -3.97
N GLY A 311 8.29 34.30 -2.66
CA GLY A 311 7.30 35.25 -2.12
C GLY A 311 5.83 34.92 -2.46
N HIS A 312 5.54 33.67 -2.89
CA HIS A 312 4.18 33.24 -3.26
C HIS A 312 3.50 32.35 -2.21
N TRP A 313 4.07 32.27 -1.01
CA TRP A 313 3.47 31.54 0.09
C TRP A 313 2.17 32.21 0.54
N GLY A 314 1.06 31.47 0.51
CA GLY A 314 -0.27 31.94 0.89
C GLY A 314 -1.01 32.79 -0.17
N THR A 315 -0.36 33.18 -1.27
CA THR A 315 -0.99 33.99 -2.34
C THR A 315 -1.27 33.20 -3.61
N GLY A 316 -0.50 32.10 -3.83
CA GLY A 316 -0.56 31.31 -5.05
C GLY A 316 -0.07 32.06 -6.29
N LEU A 317 -0.18 31.44 -7.45
CA LEU A 317 0.26 31.97 -8.73
C LEU A 317 -0.95 32.12 -9.68
N PRO A 318 -1.15 33.31 -10.28
CA PRO A 318 -2.27 33.56 -11.19
C PRO A 318 -2.02 32.97 -12.58
N GLY A 319 -3.09 32.76 -13.32
CA GLY A 319 -3.09 32.30 -14.70
C GLY A 319 -2.39 30.95 -14.86
N TRP A 320 -1.72 30.76 -15.99
CA TRP A 320 -1.00 29.53 -16.33
C TRP A 320 0.25 29.28 -15.48
N ARG A 321 0.73 30.29 -14.73
CA ARG A 321 1.89 30.18 -13.82
C ARG A 321 1.63 29.16 -12.71
N GLY A 322 0.40 29.07 -12.19
CA GLY A 322 0.02 28.10 -11.17
C GLY A 322 0.21 26.65 -11.62
N PRO A 323 -0.47 26.21 -12.70
CA PRO A 323 -0.25 24.85 -13.24
C PRO A 323 1.20 24.57 -13.63
N LEU A 324 1.92 25.54 -14.20
CA LEU A 324 3.34 25.38 -14.53
C LEU A 324 4.19 25.19 -13.28
N ALA A 325 3.91 25.93 -12.21
CA ALA A 325 4.60 25.75 -10.92
C ALA A 325 4.33 24.36 -10.33
N VAL A 326 3.11 23.85 -10.38
CA VAL A 326 2.78 22.48 -9.95
C VAL A 326 3.61 21.45 -10.73
N LEU A 327 3.73 21.61 -12.05
CA LEU A 327 4.60 20.77 -12.88
C LEU A 327 6.07 20.92 -12.49
N GLY A 328 6.55 22.13 -12.25
CA GLY A 328 7.90 22.39 -11.76
C GLY A 328 8.18 21.72 -10.43
N PHE A 329 7.25 21.82 -9.47
CA PHE A 329 7.35 21.12 -8.17
C PHE A 329 7.38 19.61 -8.34
N LEU A 330 6.57 19.06 -9.24
CA LEU A 330 6.59 17.63 -9.55
C LEU A 330 7.97 17.18 -10.04
N VAL A 331 8.56 17.92 -10.99
CA VAL A 331 9.86 17.59 -11.56
C VAL A 331 10.96 17.72 -10.52
N ILE A 332 11.01 18.82 -9.76
CA ILE A 332 12.01 19.05 -8.71
C ILE A 332 11.90 17.96 -7.64
N THR A 333 10.69 17.68 -7.18
CA THR A 333 10.44 16.63 -6.18
C THR A 333 10.88 15.26 -6.68
N LEU A 334 10.57 14.92 -7.94
CA LEU A 334 10.97 13.64 -8.54
C LEU A 334 12.49 13.52 -8.66
N ALA A 335 13.18 14.59 -9.06
CA ALA A 335 14.63 14.61 -9.14
C ALA A 335 15.30 14.41 -7.77
N LEU A 336 14.81 15.12 -6.74
CA LEU A 336 15.29 14.96 -5.36
C LEU A 336 14.95 13.58 -4.78
N ALA A 337 13.78 13.06 -5.09
CA ALA A 337 13.38 11.72 -4.70
C ALA A 337 14.27 10.64 -5.33
N ALA A 338 14.58 10.77 -6.62
CA ALA A 338 15.49 9.86 -7.31
C ALA A 338 16.91 9.92 -6.71
N ALA A 339 17.39 11.12 -6.38
CA ALA A 339 18.65 11.34 -5.70
C ALA A 339 18.69 10.66 -4.32
N LEU A 340 17.66 10.91 -3.50
CA LEU A 340 17.52 10.34 -2.14
C LEU A 340 17.42 8.81 -2.20
N HIS A 341 16.63 8.26 -3.14
CA HIS A 341 16.52 6.82 -3.35
C HIS A 341 17.86 6.19 -3.75
N ARG A 342 18.62 6.83 -4.68
CA ARG A 342 19.89 6.30 -5.18
C ARG A 342 21.02 6.40 -4.15
N TRP A 343 21.16 7.53 -3.47
CA TRP A 343 22.31 7.83 -2.64
C TRP A 343 22.12 7.58 -1.15
N VAL A 344 20.88 7.51 -0.68
CA VAL A 344 20.59 7.25 0.74
C VAL A 344 19.89 5.90 0.92
N GLU A 345 18.70 5.73 0.34
CA GLU A 345 17.87 4.55 0.58
C GLU A 345 18.54 3.26 0.11
N THR A 346 18.98 3.23 -1.16
CA THR A 346 19.57 2.02 -1.74
C THR A 346 20.87 1.59 -1.03
N PRO A 347 21.84 2.47 -0.72
CA PRO A 347 23.02 2.11 0.06
C PRO A 347 22.69 1.64 1.46
N MET A 348 21.79 2.34 2.18
CA MET A 348 21.41 1.96 3.54
C MET A 348 20.69 0.61 3.60
N MET A 349 19.83 0.32 2.62
CA MET A 349 19.23 -1.01 2.49
C MET A 349 20.25 -2.12 2.22
N ARG A 350 21.38 -1.82 1.56
CA ARG A 350 22.46 -2.79 1.35
C ARG A 350 23.30 -3.00 2.61
N LEU A 351 23.58 -1.92 3.34
CA LEU A 351 24.39 -1.94 4.57
C LEU A 351 23.64 -2.56 5.75
N LEU A 352 22.42 -2.10 5.97
CA LEU A 352 21.60 -2.51 7.11
C LEU A 352 20.71 -3.72 6.81
N GLY A 353 20.53 -4.09 5.54
CA GLY A 353 19.77 -5.26 5.12
C GLY A 353 20.45 -6.59 5.47
N PRO A 354 19.79 -7.74 5.30
CA PRO A 354 20.39 -9.06 5.54
C PRO A 354 21.57 -9.29 4.60
N SER A 355 22.68 -9.78 5.16
CA SER A 355 23.92 -10.04 4.43
C SER A 355 23.71 -10.96 3.21
N ARG A 356 24.56 -10.81 2.16
CA ARG A 356 24.55 -11.70 0.99
C ARG A 356 24.68 -13.19 1.35
N ARG A 357 25.39 -13.53 2.44
CA ARG A 357 25.51 -14.91 2.94
C ARG A 357 24.16 -15.50 3.38
N ALA A 358 23.31 -14.71 4.04
CA ALA A 358 21.95 -15.14 4.40
C ALA A 358 21.02 -15.25 3.18
N ARG A 359 21.33 -14.57 2.07
CA ARG A 359 20.62 -14.72 0.77
C ARG A 359 21.08 -15.95 -0.02
N ALA A 360 22.35 -16.31 0.04
CA ALA A 360 22.95 -17.44 -0.68
C ALA A 360 22.67 -18.79 0.02
N ALA A 361 22.44 -18.79 1.33
CA ALA A 361 22.06 -19.97 2.10
C ALA A 361 20.59 -20.42 1.90
N SER A 362 19.79 -19.70 1.09
CA SER A 362 18.49 -20.19 0.61
C SER A 362 18.74 -21.01 -0.67
N PRO A 363 18.53 -22.33 -0.67
CA PRO A 363 18.73 -23.15 -1.87
C PRO A 363 17.88 -22.62 -3.02
N ALA A 364 18.45 -22.60 -4.22
CA ALA A 364 17.74 -22.31 -5.46
C ALA A 364 16.59 -23.33 -5.61
N PRO A 365 15.43 -22.93 -6.17
CA PRO A 365 14.38 -23.88 -6.45
C PRO A 365 14.93 -24.93 -7.42
N ALA A 366 14.88 -26.22 -7.02
CA ALA A 366 15.18 -27.31 -7.90
C ALA A 366 14.20 -27.22 -9.10
N VAL A 367 14.72 -27.00 -10.28
CA VAL A 367 13.97 -27.16 -11.52
C VAL A 367 13.58 -28.64 -11.58
N PRO A 368 12.28 -29.00 -11.67
CA PRO A 368 11.90 -30.39 -11.86
C PRO A 368 12.61 -30.89 -13.12
N ALA A 369 13.37 -31.97 -12.98
CA ALA A 369 13.96 -32.62 -14.15
C ALA A 369 12.84 -33.00 -15.13
N PRO A 370 13.04 -32.86 -16.44
CA PRO A 370 12.06 -33.31 -17.43
C PRO A 370 11.83 -34.80 -17.20
N ARG A 371 10.56 -35.20 -17.02
CA ARG A 371 10.17 -36.59 -16.88
C ARG A 371 10.67 -37.32 -18.10
N THR A 372 11.48 -38.36 -17.91
CA THR A 372 11.91 -39.25 -18.97
C THR A 372 10.69 -40.02 -19.52
N PRO A 373 10.66 -40.32 -20.83
CA PRO A 373 9.52 -41.04 -21.44
C PRO A 373 9.16 -42.38 -20.81
N ALA A 374 10.06 -42.98 -20.01
CA ALA A 374 9.84 -44.26 -19.32
C ALA A 374 8.92 -44.16 -18.09
N GLU A 375 8.80 -42.99 -17.44
CA GLU A 375 7.91 -42.80 -16.25
C GLU A 375 6.45 -42.51 -16.64
N ALA A 376 6.16 -42.30 -17.92
CA ALA A 376 4.79 -42.09 -18.40
C ALA A 376 4.06 -43.42 -18.69
N ALA A 377 4.75 -44.56 -18.65
CA ALA A 377 4.20 -45.86 -19.03
C ALA A 377 3.77 -46.77 -17.87
N THR A 378 3.98 -46.35 -16.61
CA THR A 378 3.54 -47.10 -15.41
C THR A 378 2.43 -46.35 -14.68
N GLY A 379 1.22 -46.33 -15.27
CA GLY A 379 -0.01 -46.06 -14.55
C GLY A 379 -0.37 -47.26 -13.65
N PRO A 380 -1.03 -47.08 -12.49
CA PRO A 380 -1.38 -48.20 -11.64
C PRO A 380 -2.33 -49.15 -12.34
N ALA A 381 -1.93 -50.44 -12.41
CA ALA A 381 -2.77 -51.50 -12.88
C ALA A 381 -4.04 -51.61 -12.01
N SER A 382 -5.20 -51.54 -12.68
CA SER A 382 -6.49 -51.80 -12.04
C SER A 382 -6.62 -53.31 -11.85
N ASP A 383 -6.67 -53.77 -10.62
CA ASP A 383 -7.06 -55.14 -10.25
C ASP A 383 -8.47 -55.42 -10.74
N GLY A 384 -8.57 -56.31 -11.71
CA GLY A 384 -9.80 -56.86 -12.25
C GLY A 384 -10.35 -57.96 -11.34
N GLY A 385 -11.36 -57.68 -10.56
CA GLY A 385 -12.20 -58.69 -9.92
C GLY A 385 -13.34 -59.10 -10.86
N ALA A 386 -13.26 -60.30 -11.41
CA ALA A 386 -14.34 -60.94 -12.19
C ALA A 386 -15.51 -61.31 -11.31
N ALA A 387 -16.72 -60.83 -11.64
CA ALA A 387 -17.96 -61.43 -11.23
C ALA A 387 -18.89 -61.56 -12.44
N SER A 388 -19.12 -62.80 -12.85
CA SER A 388 -20.05 -63.24 -13.88
C SER A 388 -21.49 -63.12 -13.35
N VAL A 389 -22.41 -62.48 -14.10
CA VAL A 389 -23.83 -62.80 -14.08
C VAL A 389 -24.40 -62.70 -15.50
N THR A 390 -25.09 -63.80 -15.86
CA THR A 390 -25.71 -64.13 -17.13
C THR A 390 -27.05 -63.46 -17.37
N GLY A 391 -27.31 -63.00 -18.59
CA GLY A 391 -28.48 -62.98 -19.44
C GLY A 391 -29.66 -62.05 -19.09
N PRO A 392 -30.65 -61.92 -20.02
CA PRO A 392 -30.60 -62.06 -21.48
C PRO A 392 -31.03 -60.81 -22.25
N ALA A 393 -30.92 -60.89 -23.57
CA ALA A 393 -31.26 -59.90 -24.57
C ALA A 393 -32.78 -59.66 -24.69
N GLU A 394 -33.18 -58.43 -24.99
CA GLU A 394 -34.35 -58.11 -25.79
C GLU A 394 -34.07 -56.92 -26.71
N ASP A 395 -34.38 -57.19 -28.00
CA ASP A 395 -34.41 -56.25 -29.13
C ASP A 395 -35.54 -55.23 -28.96
N ILE A 396 -35.41 -54.11 -29.66
CA ILE A 396 -36.46 -53.33 -30.36
C ILE A 396 -35.81 -52.00 -30.79
N GLU A 397 -35.38 -51.80 -31.99
CA GLU A 397 -36.03 -51.30 -33.19
C GLU A 397 -36.09 -49.76 -33.36
N TYR A 398 -35.57 -49.36 -34.49
CA TYR A 398 -35.50 -48.12 -35.26
C TYR A 398 -36.77 -47.25 -35.32
N ALA A 399 -36.56 -45.92 -35.26
CA ALA A 399 -37.20 -44.89 -36.10
C ALA A 399 -36.65 -43.53 -35.68
N GLY A 400 -36.02 -42.70 -36.41
CA GLY A 400 -36.19 -42.18 -37.78
C GLY A 400 -37.06 -40.94 -37.81
N ARG A 401 -36.47 -39.73 -37.86
CA ARG A 401 -36.81 -38.60 -38.77
C ARG A 401 -36.44 -37.22 -38.24
N ARG A 402 -35.49 -36.62 -38.98
CA ARG A 402 -35.64 -35.34 -39.74
C ARG A 402 -35.99 -34.04 -39.03
N ARG A 403 -35.08 -33.07 -39.25
CA ARG A 403 -35.27 -31.60 -39.27
C ARG A 403 -36.36 -31.20 -40.32
N PRO A 404 -36.74 -29.90 -40.50
CA PRO A 404 -36.17 -28.61 -40.04
C PRO A 404 -37.27 -27.54 -39.68
N HIS A 405 -36.89 -26.48 -39.02
CA HIS A 405 -36.98 -25.08 -39.47
C HIS A 405 -36.33 -24.19 -38.44
#